data_3753e97afbc78a4fd41dd8a68af8128c
#
_entry.id   3753e97afbc78a4fd41dd8a68af8128c
#
_cell.length_a   1.000
_cell.length_b   1.000
_cell.length_c   1.000
_cell.angle_alpha   90.00
_cell.angle_beta   90.00
_cell.angle_gamma   90.00
#
_symmetry.space_group_name_H-M   'P 1'
#
loop_
_entity.id
_entity.type
_entity.pdbx_description
1 polymer ?
#
loop_
_entity_poly.entity_id
_entity_poly.type
_entity_poly.pdbx_seq_one_letter_code
_entity_poly.pdbx_strand_id
1 'polypeptide(L)'
;MEIKLHANATTTPRIRRYLQQSDKSDRELAIELGISVTTVRRWRNREQVSDNQTTPKVIHKAMRQEQVALVNALRDVSGAPLDELLQMVNDVLGIPVSRATLNRYLKPASAKQKGASLQGKKALKAGIMPHALTLHHLPLSLHMDDGGEQHLLWAREPVSGWCYARLYAGLSPQLFHTWTQALLDACPADIQSIETFGFEVTLTVQNVAVKTHSHKYNALQVAVPLREIIPRVNDEPVGAVLIALCEFYNRGKTQKKLGESTPQAFLEALRHKG
;
A
#
# COMPACT_ATOMS: atom_id res chain seq x y z
N MET A 1 1.35 -5.79 -37.34
CA MET A 1 1.99 -4.68 -36.60
C MET A 1 3.05 -4.06 -37.47
N GLU A 2 2.89 -2.82 -37.93
CA GLU A 2 3.94 -2.09 -38.63
C GLU A 2 5.04 -1.72 -37.64
N ILE A 3 6.25 -2.19 -37.91
CA ILE A 3 7.43 -1.83 -37.10
C ILE A 3 7.82 -0.41 -37.54
N LYS A 4 7.57 0.58 -36.67
CA LYS A 4 8.08 1.93 -36.86
C LYS A 4 9.60 1.90 -36.69
N LEU A 5 10.29 1.88 -37.82
CA LEU A 5 11.75 2.02 -37.86
C LEU A 5 12.14 3.46 -37.52
N HIS A 6 13.15 3.61 -36.65
CA HIS A 6 13.76 4.92 -36.40
C HIS A 6 14.25 5.52 -37.71
N ALA A 7 14.08 6.82 -37.91
CA ALA A 7 14.52 7.51 -39.13
C ALA A 7 16.00 7.28 -39.49
N ASN A 8 16.83 6.99 -38.47
CA ASN A 8 18.27 6.71 -38.62
C ASN A 8 18.62 5.21 -38.61
N ALA A 9 17.65 4.32 -38.89
CA ALA A 9 17.93 2.89 -38.93
C ALA A 9 18.69 2.53 -40.22
N THR A 10 19.97 2.25 -40.12
CA THR A 10 20.84 1.85 -41.23
C THR A 10 20.55 0.45 -41.78
N THR A 11 19.88 -0.40 -41.03
CA THR A 11 19.49 -1.75 -41.43
C THR A 11 17.99 -1.95 -41.35
N THR A 12 17.31 -1.73 -42.50
CA THR A 12 15.87 -2.01 -42.63
C THR A 12 15.61 -3.51 -42.82
N PRO A 13 14.37 -4.02 -42.62
CA PRO A 13 14.05 -5.44 -42.92
C PRO A 13 14.36 -5.86 -44.35
N ARG A 14 14.30 -4.95 -45.34
CA ARG A 14 14.68 -5.19 -46.71
C ARG A 14 16.18 -5.41 -46.85
N ILE A 15 16.98 -4.56 -46.23
CA ILE A 15 18.45 -4.68 -46.20
C ILE A 15 18.86 -5.97 -45.50
N ARG A 16 18.21 -6.34 -44.38
CA ARG A 16 18.49 -7.57 -43.63
C ARG A 16 18.22 -8.83 -44.46
N ARG A 17 17.11 -8.87 -45.24
CA ARG A 17 16.84 -9.97 -46.18
C ARG A 17 17.91 -10.04 -47.26
N TYR A 18 18.30 -8.89 -47.80
CA TYR A 18 19.36 -8.83 -48.82
C TYR A 18 20.68 -9.39 -48.27
N LEU A 19 21.06 -9.04 -47.02
CA LEU A 19 22.25 -9.59 -46.35
C LEU A 19 22.18 -11.10 -46.21
N GLN A 20 21.01 -11.66 -45.90
CA GLN A 20 20.82 -13.11 -45.72
C GLN A 20 20.84 -13.89 -47.03
N GLN A 21 20.40 -13.29 -48.12
CA GLN A 21 20.25 -13.95 -49.43
C GLN A 21 21.41 -13.71 -50.39
N SER A 22 22.30 -12.77 -50.10
CA SER A 22 23.39 -12.38 -51.00
C SER A 22 24.56 -13.33 -50.92
N ASP A 23 25.13 -13.69 -52.10
CA ASP A 23 26.32 -14.52 -52.23
C ASP A 23 27.62 -13.71 -52.11
N LYS A 24 27.53 -12.36 -52.03
CA LYS A 24 28.68 -11.47 -51.84
C LYS A 24 29.39 -11.70 -50.51
N SER A 25 30.69 -11.39 -50.47
CA SER A 25 31.43 -11.48 -49.20
C SER A 25 30.96 -10.45 -48.17
N ASP A 26 31.19 -10.72 -46.89
CA ASP A 26 30.83 -9.80 -45.79
C ASP A 26 31.49 -8.43 -45.95
N ARG A 27 32.70 -8.36 -46.52
CA ARG A 27 33.43 -7.10 -46.75
C ARG A 27 32.80 -6.28 -47.87
N GLU A 28 32.42 -6.92 -48.98
CA GLU A 28 31.74 -6.27 -50.09
C GLU A 28 30.40 -5.69 -49.67
N LEU A 29 29.60 -6.47 -48.92
CA LEU A 29 28.31 -6.01 -48.40
C LEU A 29 28.46 -4.87 -47.40
N ALA A 30 29.50 -4.89 -46.59
CA ALA A 30 29.78 -3.81 -45.62
C ALA A 30 30.10 -2.50 -46.36
N ILE A 31 30.88 -2.54 -47.44
CA ILE A 31 31.23 -1.37 -48.27
C ILE A 31 30.00 -0.88 -49.03
N GLU A 32 29.27 -1.80 -49.67
CA GLU A 32 28.08 -1.47 -50.49
C GLU A 32 26.99 -0.77 -49.67
N LEU A 33 26.76 -1.22 -48.46
CA LEU A 33 25.68 -0.74 -47.58
C LEU A 33 26.13 0.30 -46.57
N GLY A 34 27.42 0.63 -46.50
CA GLY A 34 27.95 1.60 -45.54
C GLY A 34 27.81 1.17 -44.09
N ILE A 35 27.86 -0.13 -43.79
CA ILE A 35 27.74 -0.71 -42.46
C ILE A 35 28.98 -1.50 -42.05
N SER A 36 29.13 -1.82 -40.78
CA SER A 36 30.26 -2.60 -40.32
C SER A 36 30.17 -4.08 -40.72
N VAL A 37 31.30 -4.73 -40.96
CA VAL A 37 31.38 -6.19 -41.23
C VAL A 37 30.74 -7.00 -40.10
N THR A 38 30.89 -6.56 -38.86
CA THR A 38 30.23 -7.17 -37.69
C THR A 38 28.72 -7.10 -37.78
N THR A 39 28.18 -6.02 -38.33
CA THR A 39 26.73 -5.87 -38.53
C THR A 39 26.24 -6.81 -39.64
N VAL A 40 27.01 -6.96 -40.73
CA VAL A 40 26.71 -7.92 -41.80
C VAL A 40 26.65 -9.34 -41.23
N ARG A 41 27.70 -9.78 -40.55
CA ARG A 41 27.76 -11.12 -39.93
C ARG A 41 26.63 -11.37 -38.97
N ARG A 42 26.32 -10.40 -38.13
CA ARG A 42 25.20 -10.49 -37.18
C ARG A 42 23.87 -10.75 -37.87
N TRP A 43 23.59 -10.10 -38.98
CA TRP A 43 22.32 -10.27 -39.71
C TRP A 43 22.31 -11.51 -40.60
N ARG A 44 23.44 -11.94 -41.15
CA ARG A 44 23.56 -13.20 -41.88
C ARG A 44 23.31 -14.42 -41.03
N ASN A 45 23.82 -14.41 -39.80
CA ASN A 45 23.67 -15.52 -38.83
C ASN A 45 22.30 -15.54 -38.13
N ARG A 46 21.39 -14.64 -38.47
CA ARG A 46 20.03 -14.63 -37.91
C ARG A 46 19.04 -15.24 -38.88
N GLU A 47 18.15 -16.06 -38.34
CA GLU A 47 17.04 -16.62 -39.12
C GLU A 47 15.94 -15.57 -39.40
N GLN A 48 15.77 -14.59 -38.46
CA GLN A 48 14.72 -13.59 -38.57
C GLN A 48 15.27 -12.21 -38.90
N VAL A 49 14.56 -11.49 -39.79
CA VAL A 49 14.86 -10.11 -40.18
C VAL A 49 14.34 -9.07 -39.19
N SER A 50 13.48 -9.48 -38.27
CA SER A 50 12.95 -8.64 -37.19
C SER A 50 13.96 -8.44 -36.08
N ASP A 51 13.86 -7.32 -35.37
CA ASP A 51 14.61 -7.12 -34.15
C ASP A 51 14.09 -8.04 -33.05
N ASN A 52 14.99 -8.56 -32.24
CA ASN A 52 14.59 -9.29 -31.05
C ASN A 52 13.85 -8.34 -30.08
N GLN A 53 12.85 -8.87 -29.42
CA GLN A 53 12.21 -8.11 -28.36
C GLN A 53 13.25 -7.75 -27.28
N THR A 54 13.43 -6.45 -27.06
CA THR A 54 14.33 -5.91 -26.02
C THR A 54 13.71 -5.94 -24.64
N THR A 55 12.40 -6.24 -24.57
CA THR A 55 11.70 -6.36 -23.28
C THR A 55 12.25 -7.56 -22.50
N PRO A 56 12.70 -7.38 -21.27
CA PRO A 56 13.16 -8.49 -20.44
C PRO A 56 12.07 -9.56 -20.31
N LYS A 57 12.42 -10.83 -20.48
CA LYS A 57 11.49 -11.97 -20.32
C LYS A 57 10.99 -12.08 -18.88
N VAL A 58 11.79 -11.66 -17.92
CA VAL A 58 11.47 -11.62 -16.49
C VAL A 58 11.62 -10.19 -16.02
N ILE A 59 10.52 -9.61 -15.55
CA ILE A 59 10.52 -8.29 -14.91
C ILE A 59 10.55 -8.52 -13.41
N HIS A 60 11.66 -8.18 -12.76
CA HIS A 60 11.76 -8.21 -11.31
C HIS A 60 10.89 -7.10 -10.72
N LYS A 61 9.80 -7.49 -10.07
CA LYS A 61 8.92 -6.57 -9.36
C LYS A 61 9.52 -6.25 -8.00
N ALA A 62 9.59 -4.98 -7.64
CA ALA A 62 10.09 -4.53 -6.32
C ALA A 62 9.17 -4.96 -5.16
N MET A 63 7.90 -5.23 -5.43
CA MET A 63 6.93 -5.73 -4.47
C MET A 63 6.15 -6.90 -5.06
N ARG A 64 5.90 -7.94 -4.26
CA ARG A 64 5.01 -9.04 -4.63
C ARG A 64 3.55 -8.56 -4.64
N GLN A 65 2.68 -9.27 -5.33
CA GLN A 65 1.27 -8.88 -5.47
C GLN A 65 0.56 -8.79 -4.11
N GLU A 66 0.90 -9.68 -3.21
CA GLU A 66 0.37 -9.74 -1.86
C GLU A 66 0.83 -8.52 -1.04
N GLN A 67 2.11 -8.18 -1.10
CA GLN A 67 2.65 -6.98 -0.45
C GLN A 67 1.94 -5.72 -0.98
N VAL A 68 1.67 -5.65 -2.28
CA VAL A 68 0.90 -4.55 -2.87
C VAL A 68 -0.52 -4.50 -2.32
N ALA A 69 -1.18 -5.65 -2.17
CA ALA A 69 -2.52 -5.74 -1.59
C ALA A 69 -2.54 -5.25 -0.13
N LEU A 70 -1.58 -5.72 0.69
CA LEU A 70 -1.42 -5.29 2.08
C LEU A 70 -1.20 -3.78 2.19
N VAL A 71 -0.28 -3.22 1.40
CA VAL A 71 0.04 -1.79 1.45
C VAL A 71 -1.15 -0.93 1.02
N ASN A 72 -1.93 -1.36 0.01
CA ASN A 72 -3.17 -0.68 -0.36
C ASN A 72 -4.20 -0.76 0.78
N ALA A 73 -4.34 -1.93 1.44
CA ALA A 73 -5.20 -2.10 2.59
C ALA A 73 -4.82 -1.16 3.74
N LEU A 74 -3.56 -1.14 4.12
CA LEU A 74 -3.04 -0.25 5.15
C LEU A 74 -3.31 1.22 4.83
N ARG A 75 -3.13 1.63 3.58
CA ARG A 75 -3.45 2.98 3.14
C ARG A 75 -4.94 3.29 3.27
N ASP A 76 -5.79 2.37 2.87
CA ASP A 76 -7.25 2.53 2.91
C ASP A 76 -7.76 2.67 4.35
N VAL A 77 -7.23 1.88 5.26
CA VAL A 77 -7.59 1.90 6.69
C VAL A 77 -6.99 3.10 7.41
N SER A 78 -5.67 3.33 7.27
CA SER A 78 -4.99 4.41 7.97
C SER A 78 -5.26 5.79 7.40
N GLY A 79 -5.61 5.91 6.12
CA GLY A 79 -5.68 7.17 5.38
C GLY A 79 -4.33 7.91 5.36
N ALA A 80 -3.22 7.20 5.57
CA ALA A 80 -1.88 7.78 5.66
C ALA A 80 -1.47 8.43 4.33
N PRO A 81 -0.84 9.62 4.36
CA PRO A 81 -0.18 10.19 3.20
C PRO A 81 0.93 9.29 2.68
N LEU A 82 1.33 9.47 1.41
CA LEU A 82 2.31 8.62 0.75
C LEU A 82 3.64 8.51 1.51
N ASP A 83 4.14 9.62 2.08
CA ASP A 83 5.43 9.65 2.76
C ASP A 83 5.37 8.92 4.12
N GLU A 84 4.23 8.98 4.80
CA GLU A 84 3.98 8.22 6.02
C GLU A 84 3.84 6.72 5.73
N LEU A 85 3.11 6.39 4.67
CA LEU A 85 2.98 5.02 4.23
C LEU A 85 4.32 4.42 3.81
N LEU A 86 5.18 5.22 3.14
CA LEU A 86 6.53 4.80 2.77
C LEU A 86 7.39 4.43 3.98
N GLN A 87 7.33 5.21 5.05
CA GLN A 87 8.05 4.90 6.28
C GLN A 87 7.50 3.64 6.95
N MET A 88 6.18 3.48 7.03
CA MET A 88 5.58 2.24 7.55
C MET A 88 6.03 1.02 6.75
N VAL A 89 6.05 1.13 5.42
CA VAL A 89 6.45 0.04 4.53
C VAL A 89 7.93 -0.31 4.68
N ASN A 90 8.81 0.68 4.76
CA ASN A 90 10.26 0.45 4.86
C ASN A 90 10.65 0.05 6.29
N ASP A 91 10.19 0.76 7.31
CA ASP A 91 10.72 0.65 8.66
C ASP A 91 10.01 -0.44 9.48
N VAL A 92 8.72 -0.67 9.23
CA VAL A 92 7.94 -1.66 9.99
C VAL A 92 7.75 -2.96 9.21
N LEU A 93 7.37 -2.87 7.92
CA LEU A 93 7.17 -4.07 7.11
C LEU A 93 8.49 -4.61 6.50
N GLY A 94 9.59 -3.89 6.64
CA GLY A 94 10.89 -4.30 6.10
C GLY A 94 10.90 -4.46 4.57
N ILE A 95 10.02 -3.75 3.84
CA ILE A 95 9.95 -3.81 2.38
C ILE A 95 10.66 -2.58 1.80
N PRO A 96 11.94 -2.70 1.40
CA PRO A 96 12.71 -1.55 0.92
C PRO A 96 12.23 -1.11 -0.46
N VAL A 97 11.50 -0.02 -0.51
CA VAL A 97 11.00 0.57 -1.76
C VAL A 97 11.22 2.07 -1.79
N SER A 98 11.44 2.62 -3.00
CA SER A 98 11.48 4.07 -3.17
C SER A 98 10.06 4.66 -3.21
N ARG A 99 9.94 5.96 -2.91
CA ARG A 99 8.69 6.72 -3.00
C ARG A 99 8.01 6.59 -4.38
N ALA A 100 8.80 6.67 -5.45
CA ALA A 100 8.31 6.55 -6.81
C ALA A 100 7.81 5.13 -7.13
N THR A 101 8.49 4.12 -6.60
CA THR A 101 8.09 2.71 -6.73
C THR A 101 6.79 2.47 -5.97
N LEU A 102 6.71 2.88 -4.72
CA LEU A 102 5.49 2.74 -3.92
C LEU A 102 4.29 3.40 -4.61
N ASN A 103 4.46 4.64 -5.08
CA ASN A 103 3.38 5.37 -5.76
C ASN A 103 2.85 4.68 -7.02
N ARG A 104 3.70 3.95 -7.76
CA ARG A 104 3.28 3.16 -8.93
C ARG A 104 2.40 1.95 -8.57
N TYR A 105 2.61 1.36 -7.40
CA TYR A 105 1.83 0.21 -6.94
C TYR A 105 0.51 0.59 -6.26
N LEU A 106 0.43 1.82 -5.75
CA LEU A 106 -0.78 2.27 -5.08
C LEU A 106 -1.89 2.57 -6.09
N LYS A 107 -3.06 2.04 -5.83
CA LYS A 107 -4.26 2.42 -6.56
C LYS A 107 -4.53 3.92 -6.35
N PRO A 108 -5.12 4.62 -7.34
CA PRO A 108 -5.55 6.00 -7.13
C PRO A 108 -6.44 6.06 -5.88
N ALA A 109 -6.11 6.99 -4.97
CA ALA A 109 -6.92 7.17 -3.77
C ALA A 109 -8.37 7.44 -4.16
N SER A 110 -9.32 6.68 -3.61
CA SER A 110 -10.73 6.91 -3.85
C SER A 110 -11.11 8.33 -3.41
N ALA A 111 -12.13 8.92 -4.04
CA ALA A 111 -12.60 10.27 -3.70
C ALA A 111 -12.94 10.41 -2.20
N LYS A 112 -13.37 9.31 -1.55
CA LYS A 112 -13.65 9.24 -0.11
C LYS A 112 -12.39 9.39 0.76
N GLN A 113 -11.23 8.88 0.32
CA GLN A 113 -9.97 9.01 1.08
C GLN A 113 -9.38 10.41 1.03
N LYS A 114 -9.55 11.11 -0.10
CA LYS A 114 -9.18 12.54 -0.18
C LYS A 114 -9.98 13.38 0.82
N GLY A 115 -11.21 12.98 1.14
CA GLY A 115 -12.05 13.62 2.13
C GLY A 115 -11.55 13.47 3.57
N ALA A 116 -11.08 12.30 3.98
CA ALA A 116 -10.62 12.06 5.36
C ALA A 116 -9.38 12.88 5.75
N SER A 117 -8.38 12.96 4.85
CA SER A 117 -7.20 13.81 5.09
C SER A 117 -7.53 15.31 5.10
N LEU A 118 -8.50 15.74 4.28
CA LEU A 118 -8.99 17.13 4.24
C LEU A 118 -9.86 17.46 5.45
N GLN A 119 -10.62 16.50 5.98
CA GLN A 119 -11.45 16.68 7.18
C GLN A 119 -10.58 16.95 8.42
N GLY A 120 -9.49 16.22 8.64
CA GLY A 120 -8.58 16.47 9.76
C GLY A 120 -7.96 17.89 9.71
N LYS A 121 -7.52 18.35 8.53
CA LYS A 121 -6.98 19.71 8.37
C LYS A 121 -8.05 20.80 8.55
N LYS A 122 -9.28 20.56 8.09
CA LYS A 122 -10.41 21.48 8.28
C LYS A 122 -10.85 21.50 9.74
N ALA A 123 -10.90 20.35 10.40
CA ALA A 123 -11.28 20.23 11.81
C ALA A 123 -10.33 21.02 12.72
N LEU A 124 -9.02 20.88 12.55
CA LEU A 124 -8.02 21.65 13.32
C LEU A 124 -8.14 23.16 13.09
N LYS A 125 -8.37 23.59 11.83
CA LYS A 125 -8.59 25.01 11.50
C LYS A 125 -9.90 25.58 12.07
N ALA A 126 -10.91 24.72 12.25
CA ALA A 126 -12.19 25.08 12.83
C ALA A 126 -12.22 24.97 14.37
N GLY A 127 -11.10 24.63 15.02
CA GLY A 127 -11.02 24.42 16.46
C GLY A 127 -11.80 23.20 16.94
N ILE A 128 -12.08 22.22 16.07
CA ILE A 128 -12.78 21.00 16.44
C ILE A 128 -11.87 20.12 17.28
N MET A 129 -12.32 19.82 18.49
CA MET A 129 -11.59 18.97 19.44
C MET A 129 -11.71 17.48 19.05
N PRO A 130 -10.68 16.65 19.33
CA PRO A 130 -10.67 15.23 19.01
C PRO A 130 -11.50 14.42 20.03
N HIS A 131 -12.82 14.39 19.86
CA HIS A 131 -13.76 13.67 20.73
C HIS A 131 -14.45 12.48 20.04
N ALA A 132 -14.01 12.10 18.86
CA ALA A 132 -14.64 11.07 18.06
C ALA A 132 -13.67 9.96 17.67
N LEU A 133 -14.14 8.72 17.62
CA LEU A 133 -13.43 7.58 17.03
C LEU A 133 -14.21 7.02 15.85
N THR A 134 -13.48 6.59 14.83
CA THR A 134 -14.01 5.73 13.77
C THR A 134 -13.50 4.33 13.96
N LEU A 135 -14.41 3.34 14.03
CA LEU A 135 -14.08 1.92 14.16
C LEU A 135 -14.39 1.19 12.88
N HIS A 136 -13.45 0.38 12.41
CA HIS A 136 -13.58 -0.41 11.19
C HIS A 136 -13.35 -1.87 11.50
N HIS A 137 -14.24 -2.72 10.98
CA HIS A 137 -14.06 -4.17 10.97
C HIS A 137 -13.74 -4.62 9.55
N LEU A 138 -12.64 -5.35 9.41
CA LEU A 138 -12.16 -5.89 8.15
C LEU A 138 -11.94 -7.40 8.30
N PRO A 139 -12.83 -8.24 7.72
CA PRO A 139 -12.54 -9.66 7.62
C PRO A 139 -11.37 -9.87 6.66
N LEU A 140 -10.36 -10.60 7.10
CA LEU A 140 -9.17 -10.93 6.34
C LEU A 140 -9.16 -12.44 6.12
N SER A 141 -9.33 -12.87 4.88
CA SER A 141 -9.09 -14.26 4.52
C SER A 141 -7.58 -14.50 4.48
N LEU A 142 -7.03 -14.90 5.61
CA LEU A 142 -5.63 -15.28 5.74
C LEU A 142 -5.54 -16.80 5.54
N HIS A 143 -4.69 -17.23 4.62
CA HIS A 143 -4.27 -18.62 4.55
C HIS A 143 -3.33 -18.88 5.72
N MET A 144 -3.93 -19.12 6.88
CA MET A 144 -3.26 -19.71 8.02
C MET A 144 -3.28 -21.23 7.83
N ASP A 145 -2.36 -21.94 8.44
CA ASP A 145 -2.29 -23.42 8.35
C ASP A 145 -3.59 -24.11 8.80
N ASP A 146 -4.46 -23.40 9.53
CA ASP A 146 -5.78 -23.80 10.01
C ASP A 146 -6.96 -23.28 9.17
N GLY A 147 -6.70 -22.52 8.10
CA GLY A 147 -7.73 -22.02 7.16
C GLY A 147 -8.74 -21.04 7.75
N GLY A 148 -8.49 -20.50 8.93
CA GLY A 148 -9.41 -19.61 9.65
C GLY A 148 -9.51 -18.19 9.06
N GLU A 149 -10.71 -17.62 9.11
CA GLU A 149 -10.91 -16.19 8.85
C GLU A 149 -10.37 -15.37 10.03
N GLN A 150 -9.57 -14.34 9.72
CA GLN A 150 -9.07 -13.39 10.71
C GLN A 150 -9.86 -12.09 10.63
N HIS A 151 -10.08 -11.45 11.76
CA HIS A 151 -10.83 -10.21 11.87
C HIS A 151 -9.92 -9.09 12.35
N LEU A 152 -9.62 -8.13 11.47
CA LEU A 152 -8.91 -6.91 11.84
C LEU A 152 -9.92 -5.89 12.40
N LEU A 153 -9.73 -5.50 13.64
CA LEU A 153 -10.41 -4.37 14.25
C LEU A 153 -9.47 -3.17 14.27
N TRP A 154 -9.89 -2.10 13.62
CA TRP A 154 -9.11 -0.87 13.47
C TRP A 154 -9.89 0.33 13.96
N ALA A 155 -9.28 1.09 14.86
CA ALA A 155 -9.83 2.36 15.33
C ALA A 155 -8.93 3.53 14.93
N ARG A 156 -9.54 4.68 14.68
CA ARG A 156 -8.83 5.91 14.35
C ARG A 156 -9.52 7.13 14.96
N GLU A 157 -8.71 8.05 15.50
CA GLU A 157 -9.16 9.40 15.82
C GLU A 157 -8.93 10.30 14.58
N PRO A 158 -10.00 10.91 13.99
CA PRO A 158 -9.90 11.58 12.68
C PRO A 158 -9.03 12.84 12.65
N VAL A 159 -8.91 13.57 13.76
CA VAL A 159 -8.18 14.85 13.84
C VAL A 159 -6.69 14.62 13.89
N SER A 160 -6.22 13.90 14.91
CA SER A 160 -4.79 13.57 15.10
C SER A 160 -4.32 12.48 14.15
N GLY A 161 -5.22 11.54 13.82
CA GLY A 161 -4.90 10.32 13.12
C GLY A 161 -4.38 9.21 14.04
N TRP A 162 -4.46 9.39 15.38
CA TRP A 162 -4.14 8.34 16.34
C TRP A 162 -4.90 7.06 15.99
N CYS A 163 -4.27 5.90 16.12
CA CYS A 163 -4.85 4.63 15.70
C CYS A 163 -4.58 3.50 16.71
N TYR A 164 -5.48 2.52 16.70
CA TYR A 164 -5.41 1.32 17.52
C TYR A 164 -5.94 0.13 16.73
N ALA A 165 -5.17 -0.96 16.67
CA ALA A 165 -5.54 -2.13 15.90
C ALA A 165 -5.29 -3.43 16.64
N ARG A 166 -6.13 -4.42 16.39
CA ARG A 166 -5.96 -5.81 16.87
C ARG A 166 -6.49 -6.78 15.81
N LEU A 167 -5.88 -7.95 15.77
CA LEU A 167 -6.27 -9.05 14.90
C LEU A 167 -6.77 -10.22 15.75
N TYR A 168 -7.89 -10.79 15.35
CA TYR A 168 -8.54 -11.89 16.07
C TYR A 168 -8.92 -13.02 15.11
N ALA A 169 -8.82 -14.27 15.57
CA ALA A 169 -9.24 -15.46 14.82
C ALA A 169 -10.77 -15.64 14.74
N GLY A 170 -11.52 -14.89 15.50
CA GLY A 170 -12.98 -14.89 15.50
C GLY A 170 -13.51 -13.62 16.15
N LEU A 171 -14.75 -13.25 15.85
CA LEU A 171 -15.41 -12.08 16.41
C LEU A 171 -16.67 -12.49 17.18
N SER A 172 -16.73 -12.12 18.45
CA SER A 172 -17.92 -12.27 19.30
C SER A 172 -18.33 -10.91 19.88
N PRO A 173 -19.59 -10.74 20.30
CA PRO A 173 -20.04 -9.52 20.97
C PRO A 173 -19.22 -9.17 22.21
N GLN A 174 -18.85 -10.18 23.01
CA GLN A 174 -18.02 -9.99 24.20
C GLN A 174 -16.62 -9.52 23.86
N LEU A 175 -15.99 -10.15 22.88
CA LEU A 175 -14.66 -9.75 22.41
C LEU A 175 -14.67 -8.34 21.85
N PHE A 176 -15.70 -7.98 21.11
CA PHE A 176 -15.84 -6.62 20.58
C PHE A 176 -16.02 -5.58 21.69
N HIS A 177 -16.79 -5.89 22.71
CA HIS A 177 -16.92 -5.03 23.89
C HIS A 177 -15.59 -4.88 24.63
N THR A 178 -14.89 -5.99 24.90
CA THR A 178 -13.58 -5.98 25.56
C THR A 178 -12.54 -5.18 24.76
N TRP A 179 -12.51 -5.36 23.44
CA TRP A 179 -11.62 -4.60 22.57
C TRP A 179 -11.95 -3.10 22.60
N THR A 180 -13.23 -2.74 22.59
CA THR A 180 -13.65 -1.33 22.65
C THR A 180 -13.26 -0.69 23.97
N GLN A 181 -13.40 -1.42 25.09
CA GLN A 181 -12.97 -0.92 26.39
C GLN A 181 -11.45 -0.69 26.40
N ALA A 182 -10.67 -1.67 25.97
CA ALA A 182 -9.20 -1.52 25.87
C ALA A 182 -8.78 -0.39 24.93
N LEU A 183 -9.53 -0.16 23.85
CA LEU A 183 -9.33 0.97 22.94
C LEU A 183 -9.55 2.31 23.64
N LEU A 184 -10.65 2.45 24.38
CA LEU A 184 -10.97 3.69 25.11
C LEU A 184 -9.96 3.97 26.22
N ASP A 185 -9.52 2.92 26.94
CA ASP A 185 -8.48 3.04 27.96
C ASP A 185 -7.12 3.46 27.37
N ALA A 186 -6.80 2.99 26.16
CA ALA A 186 -5.56 3.33 25.47
C ALA A 186 -5.57 4.71 24.77
N CYS A 187 -6.76 5.24 24.46
CA CYS A 187 -6.90 6.49 23.74
C CYS A 187 -6.63 7.68 24.68
N PRO A 188 -5.69 8.60 24.35
CA PRO A 188 -5.42 9.76 25.20
C PRO A 188 -6.53 10.81 25.19
N ALA A 189 -7.44 10.77 24.22
CA ALA A 189 -8.54 11.72 24.11
C ALA A 189 -9.77 11.29 24.93
N ASP A 190 -10.53 12.27 25.40
CA ASP A 190 -11.85 12.04 25.98
C ASP A 190 -12.87 11.83 24.88
N ILE A 191 -13.29 10.60 24.66
CA ILE A 191 -14.13 10.19 23.54
C ILE A 191 -15.60 10.30 23.89
N GLN A 192 -16.33 11.12 23.13
CA GLN A 192 -17.76 11.38 23.30
C GLN A 192 -18.61 10.69 22.23
N SER A 193 -18.01 10.35 21.08
CA SER A 193 -18.71 9.69 19.98
C SER A 193 -17.88 8.64 19.27
N ILE A 194 -18.56 7.60 18.80
CA ILE A 194 -17.98 6.51 18.02
C ILE A 194 -18.82 6.29 16.77
N GLU A 195 -18.18 6.24 15.62
CA GLU A 195 -18.79 5.80 14.37
C GLU A 195 -18.24 4.42 13.99
N THR A 196 -19.12 3.44 13.77
CA THR A 196 -18.72 2.07 13.43
C THR A 196 -19.04 1.74 11.97
N PHE A 197 -18.11 1.03 11.31
CA PHE A 197 -18.20 0.63 9.91
C PHE A 197 -17.90 -0.86 9.73
N GLY A 198 -18.80 -1.58 9.06
CA GLY A 198 -18.64 -3.01 8.78
C GLY A 198 -18.89 -3.95 9.96
N PHE A 199 -19.45 -3.44 11.04
CA PHE A 199 -19.84 -4.25 12.20
C PHE A 199 -21.30 -4.70 12.05
N GLU A 200 -21.54 -5.98 12.33
CA GLU A 200 -22.89 -6.57 12.45
C GLU A 200 -23.43 -6.52 13.89
N VAL A 201 -22.55 -6.21 14.84
CA VAL A 201 -22.85 -6.16 16.26
C VAL A 201 -23.13 -4.71 16.69
N THR A 202 -24.24 -4.51 17.42
CA THR A 202 -24.54 -3.21 18.02
C THR A 202 -23.62 -2.97 19.20
N LEU A 203 -22.88 -1.87 19.15
CA LEU A 203 -22.02 -1.41 20.24
C LEU A 203 -22.81 -0.48 21.16
N THR A 204 -22.75 -0.72 22.47
CA THR A 204 -23.26 0.20 23.49
C THR A 204 -22.13 0.52 24.46
N VAL A 205 -21.79 1.80 24.61
CA VAL A 205 -20.77 2.29 25.53
C VAL A 205 -21.40 3.36 26.41
N GLN A 206 -21.16 3.29 27.72
CA GLN A 206 -21.68 4.28 28.67
C GLN A 206 -21.10 5.67 28.34
N ASN A 207 -21.97 6.68 28.29
CA ASN A 207 -21.64 8.08 28.08
C ASN A 207 -20.99 8.39 26.71
N VAL A 208 -21.02 7.46 25.75
CA VAL A 208 -20.50 7.66 24.41
C VAL A 208 -21.61 7.45 23.37
N ALA A 209 -21.82 8.43 22.52
CA ALA A 209 -22.79 8.33 21.43
C ALA A 209 -22.25 7.40 20.33
N VAL A 210 -22.95 6.30 20.04
CA VAL A 210 -22.54 5.35 19.00
C VAL A 210 -23.44 5.47 17.77
N LYS A 211 -22.82 5.63 16.60
CA LYS A 211 -23.49 5.66 15.30
C LYS A 211 -22.95 4.54 14.42
N THR A 212 -23.83 3.61 14.05
CA THR A 212 -23.48 2.48 13.18
C THR A 212 -23.82 2.80 11.73
N HIS A 213 -22.87 2.55 10.84
CA HIS A 213 -23.04 2.67 9.41
C HIS A 213 -23.14 1.28 8.78
N SER A 214 -24.26 1.02 8.08
CA SER A 214 -24.53 -0.23 7.37
C SER A 214 -23.65 -0.45 6.13
N HIS A 215 -22.89 0.56 5.70
CA HIS A 215 -21.94 0.40 4.61
C HIS A 215 -20.83 -0.54 5.07
N LYS A 216 -20.94 -1.82 4.65
CA LYS A 216 -19.77 -2.68 4.62
C LYS A 216 -18.69 -1.89 3.88
N TYR A 217 -17.61 -1.63 4.57
CA TYR A 217 -16.41 -1.21 3.87
C TYR A 217 -16.20 -2.31 2.82
N ASN A 218 -16.32 -1.99 1.55
CA ASN A 218 -15.97 -2.87 0.43
C ASN A 218 -14.44 -3.00 0.34
N ALA A 219 -13.83 -3.05 1.51
CA ALA A 219 -12.43 -3.12 1.71
C ALA A 219 -12.07 -4.59 1.76
N LEU A 220 -11.49 -5.01 0.69
CA LEU A 220 -10.38 -5.91 0.76
C LEU A 220 -10.69 -7.24 1.47
N GLN A 221 -11.41 -8.10 0.79
CA GLN A 221 -11.07 -9.52 0.87
C GLN A 221 -9.61 -9.64 0.39
N VAL A 222 -8.69 -9.32 1.27
CA VAL A 222 -7.29 -9.63 1.06
C VAL A 222 -7.15 -11.11 1.40
N ALA A 223 -7.46 -11.96 0.42
CA ALA A 223 -6.98 -13.33 0.44
C ALA A 223 -5.45 -13.27 0.34
N VAL A 224 -4.78 -13.16 1.48
CA VAL A 224 -3.33 -13.11 1.49
C VAL A 224 -2.80 -13.99 2.61
N PRO A 225 -1.88 -14.92 2.33
CA PRO A 225 -1.07 -15.51 3.36
C PRO A 225 -0.15 -14.40 3.93
N LEU A 226 -0.60 -13.74 5.00
CA LEU A 226 0.19 -12.68 5.66
C LEU A 226 1.56 -13.19 6.14
N ARG A 227 1.70 -14.48 6.45
CA ARG A 227 2.99 -15.13 6.73
C ARG A 227 3.98 -15.06 5.58
N GLU A 228 3.51 -15.07 4.32
CA GLU A 228 4.38 -14.95 3.15
C GLU A 228 4.65 -13.51 2.74
N ILE A 229 3.83 -12.57 3.21
CA ILE A 229 3.83 -11.18 2.77
C ILE A 229 4.73 -10.33 3.63
N ILE A 230 4.66 -10.53 4.92
CA ILE A 230 5.56 -9.88 5.85
C ILE A 230 6.85 -10.69 5.77
N PRO A 231 7.90 -10.19 5.09
CA PRO A 231 9.20 -10.81 5.23
C PRO A 231 9.42 -10.90 6.72
N ARG A 232 9.73 -12.10 7.23
CA ARG A 232 9.89 -12.39 8.64
C ARG A 232 10.66 -11.27 9.34
N VAL A 233 9.94 -10.32 9.88
CA VAL A 233 10.49 -9.37 10.83
C VAL A 233 10.55 -10.17 12.13
N ASN A 234 11.65 -10.88 12.34
CA ASN A 234 11.96 -11.62 13.55
C ASN A 234 10.94 -12.71 13.97
N ASP A 235 10.34 -13.43 13.03
CA ASP A 235 9.33 -14.49 13.30
C ASP A 235 8.09 -14.02 14.11
N GLU A 236 7.84 -12.71 14.16
CA GLU A 236 6.74 -12.16 14.93
C GLU A 236 5.38 -12.41 14.28
N PRO A 237 4.34 -12.74 15.06
CA PRO A 237 3.00 -12.93 14.54
C PRO A 237 2.43 -11.60 13.99
N VAL A 238 1.59 -11.68 12.97
CA VAL A 238 0.98 -10.53 12.28
C VAL A 238 0.32 -9.53 13.23
N GLY A 239 -0.30 -10.02 14.32
CA GLY A 239 -0.86 -9.17 15.36
C GLY A 239 0.16 -8.24 16.00
N ALA A 240 1.38 -8.72 16.26
CA ALA A 240 2.46 -7.90 16.82
C ALA A 240 2.92 -6.83 15.83
N VAL A 241 2.99 -7.14 14.54
CA VAL A 241 3.34 -6.16 13.49
C VAL A 241 2.29 -5.04 13.41
N LEU A 242 1.01 -5.36 13.51
CA LEU A 242 -0.06 -4.35 13.53
C LEU A 242 0.02 -3.44 14.77
N ILE A 243 0.36 -3.98 15.92
CA ILE A 243 0.59 -3.20 17.14
C ILE A 243 1.79 -2.28 16.93
N ALA A 244 2.91 -2.80 16.44
CA ALA A 244 4.11 -2.01 16.16
C ALA A 244 3.84 -0.89 15.14
N LEU A 245 3.02 -1.14 14.11
CA LEU A 245 2.56 -0.11 13.16
C LEU A 245 1.78 1.01 13.85
N CYS A 246 0.85 0.67 14.74
CA CYS A 246 0.10 1.66 15.50
C CYS A 246 1.02 2.48 16.42
N GLU A 247 1.94 1.84 17.12
CA GLU A 247 2.91 2.52 17.99
C GLU A 247 3.84 3.45 17.23
N PHE A 248 4.39 2.97 16.11
CA PHE A 248 5.21 3.78 15.22
C PHE A 248 4.44 5.02 14.74
N TYR A 249 3.19 4.85 14.30
CA TYR A 249 2.37 5.97 13.83
C TYR A 249 2.01 6.94 14.95
N ASN A 250 1.62 6.42 16.11
CA ASN A 250 1.16 7.22 17.25
C ASN A 250 2.30 7.97 17.96
N ARG A 251 3.47 7.35 18.12
CA ARG A 251 4.58 7.84 18.95
C ARG A 251 5.88 8.10 18.18
N GLY A 252 6.12 7.37 17.11
CA GLY A 252 7.38 7.43 16.38
C GLY A 252 7.45 8.58 15.37
N LYS A 253 6.30 9.10 14.92
CA LYS A 253 6.28 10.05 13.81
C LYS A 253 5.59 11.36 14.14
N THR A 254 6.33 12.45 14.01
CA THR A 254 5.78 13.80 14.07
C THR A 254 5.04 14.16 12.78
N GLN A 255 4.00 14.97 12.91
CA GLN A 255 3.16 15.40 11.79
C GLN A 255 3.07 16.93 11.73
N LYS A 256 3.39 17.51 10.57
CA LYS A 256 3.28 18.96 10.34
C LYS A 256 1.89 19.53 10.62
N LYS A 257 0.83 18.74 10.35
CA LYS A 257 -0.55 19.15 10.64
C LYS A 257 -0.84 19.30 12.14
N LEU A 258 -0.05 18.64 13.00
CA LEU A 258 -0.15 18.66 14.46
C LEU A 258 0.90 19.57 15.12
N GLY A 259 1.51 20.50 14.38
CA GLY A 259 2.57 21.37 14.88
C GLY A 259 3.85 20.61 15.22
N GLU A 260 4.27 19.69 14.35
CA GLU A 260 5.43 18.80 14.52
C GLU A 260 5.33 17.87 15.76
N SER A 261 4.11 17.65 16.27
CA SER A 261 3.84 16.69 17.32
C SER A 261 3.46 15.32 16.76
N THR A 262 3.67 14.27 17.54
CA THR A 262 3.09 12.94 17.27
C THR A 262 1.60 12.93 17.60
N PRO A 263 0.78 12.03 17.00
CA PRO A 263 -0.63 11.88 17.37
C PRO A 263 -0.85 11.69 18.87
N GLN A 264 -0.04 10.86 19.50
CA GLN A 264 -0.10 10.59 20.93
C GLN A 264 0.16 11.86 21.77
N ALA A 265 1.29 12.51 21.54
CA ALA A 265 1.68 13.72 22.27
C ALA A 265 0.68 14.87 22.07
N PHE A 266 0.12 14.98 20.85
CA PHE A 266 -0.89 15.99 20.54
C PHE A 266 -2.16 15.78 21.37
N LEU A 267 -2.68 14.55 21.46
CA LEU A 267 -3.88 14.23 22.24
C LEU A 267 -3.65 14.39 23.74
N GLU A 268 -2.48 13.95 24.24
CA GLU A 268 -2.08 14.13 25.64
C GLU A 268 -2.02 15.61 26.03
N ALA A 269 -1.41 16.44 25.17
CA ALA A 269 -1.33 17.88 25.42
C ALA A 269 -2.69 18.58 25.45
N LEU A 270 -3.68 18.09 24.70
CA LEU A 270 -5.04 18.61 24.74
C LEU A 270 -5.79 18.22 26.02
N ARG A 271 -5.60 16.99 26.49
CA ARG A 271 -6.22 16.51 27.75
C ARG A 271 -5.78 17.31 28.97
N HIS A 272 -4.54 17.80 29.00
CA HIS A 272 -4.01 18.62 30.09
C HIS A 272 -4.45 20.10 30.05
N LYS A 273 -5.09 20.53 28.97
CA LYS A 273 -5.55 21.92 28.79
C LYS A 273 -7.05 22.12 29.08
N GLY A 274 -7.81 21.04 29.18
CA GLY A 274 -9.23 21.05 29.54
C GLY A 274 -9.44 20.67 30.96
#